data_bd287dc1a4d116b340b004cf069ac145
#
_entry.id   bd287dc1a4d116b340b004cf069ac145
#
_cell.length_a   1.000
_cell.length_b   1.000
_cell.length_c   1.000
_cell.angle_alpha   90.00
_cell.angle_beta   90.00
_cell.angle_gamma   90.00
#
_symmetry.space_group_name_H-M   'P 1'
#
loop_
_entity.id
_entity.type
_entity.pdbx_description
1 polymer ?
#
loop_
_entity_poly.entity_id
_entity_poly.type
_entity_poly.pdbx_seq_one_letter_code
_entity_poly.pdbx_strand_id
1 'polypeptide(L)'
;MDSLITAAASALAAGDPFAALNRVALREDPPALALRGIAMAQLGDFSRARALLRRAARGFGNHEPIERARCRVAEAEVALASRELNWPTAPLEQAAQALQHYGDADNAAHARYLLIRRALLIGQLDAASAALATLEPAALPAHLRAVHWLILAGIAVRRLQATQARAALGQAADAAAASGIAALRAEVDQAAQLLAAPAARRIDRQATLLLSLDQVEALLHSDALVIDACRHRVGHLSLASRPLLFALARALGEAWPDDVARTDLINRVFRTRHPDDTHRARLRVEIGRLRRLLQPLAGIESTPRGYRLVAANPLVLAPPREEANAEVLALLSDGQAWASSALALALGTSQRSVQRALEALAGAGQVQALGQGRTRRWTLPPAPGFATTLLLPAPFGV
;
A
#
# COMPACT_ATOMS: atom_id res chain seq x y z
N MET A 1 -26.89 -16.96 -30.43
CA MET A 1 -25.68 -16.29 -29.89
C MET A 1 -24.85 -15.78 -31.05
N ASP A 2 -24.34 -14.56 -30.96
CA ASP A 2 -23.55 -13.94 -32.05
C ASP A 2 -22.16 -14.58 -32.10
N SER A 3 -21.85 -15.27 -33.21
CA SER A 3 -20.59 -16.01 -33.39
C SER A 3 -19.34 -15.13 -33.30
N LEU A 4 -19.44 -13.86 -33.72
CA LEU A 4 -18.31 -12.89 -33.64
C LEU A 4 -18.05 -12.46 -32.20
N ILE A 5 -19.10 -12.28 -31.38
CA ILE A 5 -18.97 -11.97 -29.95
C ILE A 5 -18.31 -13.14 -29.22
N THR A 6 -18.80 -14.35 -29.46
CA THR A 6 -18.20 -15.56 -28.84
C THR A 6 -16.74 -15.74 -29.24
N ALA A 7 -16.42 -15.58 -30.53
CA ALA A 7 -15.05 -15.68 -31.02
C ALA A 7 -14.11 -14.59 -30.48
N ALA A 8 -14.63 -13.35 -30.31
CA ALA A 8 -13.86 -12.28 -29.69
C ALA A 8 -13.63 -12.51 -28.19
N ALA A 9 -14.63 -13.02 -27.47
CA ALA A 9 -14.49 -13.39 -26.06
C ALA A 9 -13.45 -14.50 -25.87
N SER A 10 -13.47 -15.54 -26.73
CA SER A 10 -12.50 -16.62 -26.71
C SER A 10 -11.06 -16.12 -27.00
N ALA A 11 -10.91 -15.18 -27.91
CA ALA A 11 -9.60 -14.56 -28.21
C ALA A 11 -9.05 -13.78 -26.99
N LEU A 12 -9.90 -13.03 -26.28
CA LEU A 12 -9.50 -12.35 -25.04
C LEU A 12 -9.09 -13.32 -23.93
N ALA A 13 -9.84 -14.41 -23.78
CA ALA A 13 -9.51 -15.46 -22.83
C ALA A 13 -8.15 -16.14 -23.13
N ALA A 14 -7.81 -16.25 -24.43
CA ALA A 14 -6.51 -16.73 -24.88
C ALA A 14 -5.39 -15.68 -24.80
N GLY A 15 -5.70 -14.43 -24.36
CA GLY A 15 -4.71 -13.34 -24.26
C GLY A 15 -4.37 -12.70 -25.61
N ASP A 16 -5.24 -12.81 -26.60
CA ASP A 16 -5.08 -12.17 -27.93
C ASP A 16 -6.08 -11.02 -28.13
N PRO A 17 -5.76 -9.82 -27.62
CA PRO A 17 -6.61 -8.65 -27.76
C PRO A 17 -6.75 -8.16 -29.21
N PHE A 18 -5.75 -8.39 -30.06
CA PHE A 18 -5.81 -7.99 -31.47
C PHE A 18 -6.78 -8.85 -32.26
N ALA A 19 -6.76 -10.17 -32.05
CA ALA A 19 -7.74 -11.04 -32.66
C ALA A 19 -9.18 -10.72 -32.21
N ALA A 20 -9.36 -10.35 -30.96
CA ALA A 20 -10.65 -9.89 -30.45
C ALA A 20 -11.11 -8.60 -31.12
N LEU A 21 -10.23 -7.58 -31.18
CA LEU A 21 -10.53 -6.30 -31.81
C LEU A 21 -10.91 -6.45 -33.29
N ASN A 22 -10.21 -7.27 -34.04
CA ASN A 22 -10.51 -7.52 -35.47
C ASN A 22 -11.94 -8.01 -35.70
N ARG A 23 -12.54 -8.71 -34.71
CA ARG A 23 -13.90 -9.25 -34.80
C ARG A 23 -14.99 -8.24 -34.44
N VAL A 24 -14.69 -7.28 -33.57
CA VAL A 24 -15.69 -6.37 -33.00
C VAL A 24 -15.36 -4.87 -33.20
N ALA A 25 -14.31 -4.53 -33.98
CA ALA A 25 -13.80 -3.16 -34.11
C ALA A 25 -14.86 -2.16 -34.60
N LEU A 26 -15.72 -2.55 -35.55
CA LEU A 26 -16.71 -1.70 -36.15
C LEU A 26 -18.10 -1.77 -35.51
N ARG A 27 -18.26 -2.58 -34.48
CA ARG A 27 -19.55 -2.77 -33.80
C ARG A 27 -19.72 -1.78 -32.66
N GLU A 28 -20.94 -1.31 -32.47
CA GLU A 28 -21.31 -0.31 -31.43
C GLU A 28 -22.38 -0.86 -30.45
N ASP A 29 -22.76 -2.12 -30.59
CA ASP A 29 -23.67 -2.80 -29.65
C ASP A 29 -22.97 -3.05 -28.31
N PRO A 30 -23.72 -3.13 -27.19
CA PRO A 30 -23.15 -3.22 -25.84
C PRO A 30 -22.17 -4.37 -25.63
N PRO A 31 -22.42 -5.61 -26.11
CA PRO A 31 -21.45 -6.71 -26.00
C PRO A 31 -20.13 -6.43 -26.70
N ALA A 32 -20.19 -5.89 -27.92
CA ALA A 32 -18.98 -5.55 -28.67
C ALA A 32 -18.17 -4.42 -28.02
N LEU A 33 -18.86 -3.39 -27.48
CA LEU A 33 -18.22 -2.32 -26.72
C LEU A 33 -17.53 -2.84 -25.47
N ALA A 34 -18.16 -3.79 -24.75
CA ALA A 34 -17.57 -4.41 -23.57
C ALA A 34 -16.27 -5.17 -23.92
N LEU A 35 -16.31 -6.03 -24.93
CA LEU A 35 -15.13 -6.78 -25.39
C LEU A 35 -14.01 -5.86 -25.91
N ARG A 36 -14.36 -4.81 -26.63
CA ARG A 36 -13.39 -3.76 -27.05
C ARG A 36 -12.77 -3.07 -25.85
N GLY A 37 -13.58 -2.76 -24.81
CA GLY A 37 -13.09 -2.18 -23.57
C GLY A 37 -12.08 -3.09 -22.87
N ILE A 38 -12.37 -4.38 -22.79
CA ILE A 38 -11.46 -5.40 -22.23
C ILE A 38 -10.17 -5.48 -23.06
N ALA A 39 -10.28 -5.55 -24.40
CA ALA A 39 -9.12 -5.59 -25.28
C ALA A 39 -8.22 -4.34 -25.11
N MET A 40 -8.80 -3.14 -25.02
CA MET A 40 -8.05 -1.91 -24.76
C MET A 40 -7.33 -1.96 -23.42
N ALA A 41 -7.96 -2.53 -22.40
CA ALA A 41 -7.35 -2.70 -21.09
C ALA A 41 -6.14 -3.65 -21.13
N GLN A 42 -6.24 -4.77 -21.84
CA GLN A 42 -5.11 -5.70 -22.06
C GLN A 42 -3.95 -5.04 -22.82
N LEU A 43 -4.25 -4.08 -23.71
CA LEU A 43 -3.26 -3.30 -24.44
C LEU A 43 -2.71 -2.11 -23.64
N GLY A 44 -3.19 -1.87 -22.42
CA GLY A 44 -2.75 -0.77 -21.55
C GLY A 44 -3.40 0.58 -21.81
N ASP A 45 -4.35 0.70 -22.77
CA ASP A 45 -5.13 1.93 -22.97
C ASP A 45 -6.32 1.98 -22.00
N PHE A 46 -6.01 2.24 -20.73
CA PHE A 46 -6.99 2.25 -19.64
C PHE A 46 -8.04 3.34 -19.80
N SER A 47 -7.67 4.48 -20.34
CA SER A 47 -8.61 5.59 -20.57
C SER A 47 -9.72 5.19 -21.53
N ARG A 48 -9.34 4.65 -22.68
CA ARG A 48 -10.26 4.18 -23.72
C ARG A 48 -11.07 2.95 -23.25
N ALA A 49 -10.42 2.03 -22.53
CA ALA A 49 -11.06 0.87 -21.92
C ALA A 49 -12.25 1.28 -21.05
N ARG A 50 -12.04 2.20 -20.09
CA ARG A 50 -13.08 2.70 -19.20
C ARG A 50 -14.22 3.41 -19.93
N ALA A 51 -13.89 4.23 -20.94
CA ALA A 51 -14.91 4.91 -21.75
C ALA A 51 -15.81 3.91 -22.46
N LEU A 52 -15.25 2.86 -23.04
CA LEU A 52 -15.99 1.78 -23.73
C LEU A 52 -16.85 0.96 -22.74
N LEU A 53 -16.29 0.55 -21.60
CA LEU A 53 -17.00 -0.21 -20.58
C LEU A 53 -18.18 0.57 -20.00
N ARG A 54 -18.04 1.88 -19.76
CA ARG A 54 -19.13 2.76 -19.33
C ARG A 54 -20.22 2.87 -20.40
N ARG A 55 -19.86 2.96 -21.68
CA ARG A 55 -20.83 2.95 -22.76
C ARG A 55 -21.57 1.62 -22.84
N ALA A 56 -20.85 0.50 -22.75
CA ALA A 56 -21.44 -0.83 -22.71
C ALA A 56 -22.42 -0.99 -21.53
N ALA A 57 -22.03 -0.63 -20.32
CA ALA A 57 -22.88 -0.70 -19.13
C ALA A 57 -24.17 0.14 -19.26
N ARG A 58 -24.11 1.30 -19.94
CA ARG A 58 -25.29 2.10 -20.24
C ARG A 58 -26.19 1.45 -21.30
N GLY A 59 -25.57 0.85 -22.32
CA GLY A 59 -26.30 0.18 -23.40
C GLY A 59 -27.05 -1.06 -22.97
N PHE A 60 -26.50 -1.85 -22.06
CA PHE A 60 -27.19 -2.99 -21.45
C PHE A 60 -28.40 -2.55 -20.60
N GLY A 61 -28.31 -1.39 -19.95
CA GLY A 61 -29.42 -0.82 -19.18
C GLY A 61 -29.86 -1.70 -17.99
N ASN A 62 -31.16 -1.71 -17.75
CA ASN A 62 -31.77 -2.51 -16.67
C ASN A 62 -32.29 -3.88 -17.12
N HIS A 63 -32.31 -4.12 -18.43
CA HIS A 63 -32.82 -5.37 -19.02
C HIS A 63 -31.80 -6.50 -18.99
N GLU A 64 -30.50 -6.15 -18.93
CA GLU A 64 -29.37 -7.09 -18.88
C GLU A 64 -28.50 -6.78 -17.63
N PRO A 65 -29.02 -7.09 -16.42
CA PRO A 65 -28.40 -6.69 -15.17
C PRO A 65 -27.05 -7.38 -14.91
N ILE A 66 -26.88 -8.62 -15.39
CA ILE A 66 -25.64 -9.39 -15.23
C ILE A 66 -24.53 -8.75 -16.06
N GLU A 67 -24.78 -8.51 -17.35
CA GLU A 67 -23.82 -7.94 -18.30
C GLU A 67 -23.43 -6.52 -17.89
N ARG A 68 -24.41 -5.75 -17.43
CA ARG A 68 -24.16 -4.43 -16.86
C ARG A 68 -23.27 -4.50 -15.62
N ALA A 69 -23.52 -5.46 -14.71
CA ALA A 69 -22.74 -5.65 -13.50
C ALA A 69 -21.30 -6.07 -13.84
N ARG A 70 -21.12 -7.01 -14.79
CA ARG A 70 -19.78 -7.42 -15.29
C ARG A 70 -19.00 -6.25 -15.88
N CYS A 71 -19.65 -5.34 -16.63
CA CYS A 71 -19.00 -4.13 -17.12
C CYS A 71 -18.55 -3.21 -15.97
N ARG A 72 -19.30 -3.12 -14.87
CA ARG A 72 -18.92 -2.35 -13.68
C ARG A 72 -17.71 -2.97 -12.97
N VAL A 73 -17.67 -4.30 -12.89
CA VAL A 73 -16.50 -5.02 -12.33
C VAL A 73 -15.26 -4.76 -13.17
N ALA A 74 -15.35 -4.91 -14.50
CA ALA A 74 -14.25 -4.62 -15.41
C ALA A 74 -13.80 -3.15 -15.35
N GLU A 75 -14.73 -2.20 -15.23
CA GLU A 75 -14.40 -0.77 -15.07
C GLU A 75 -13.60 -0.52 -13.77
N ALA A 76 -14.01 -1.15 -12.66
CA ALA A 76 -13.32 -1.04 -11.38
C ALA A 76 -11.93 -1.66 -11.42
N GLU A 77 -11.77 -2.80 -12.08
CA GLU A 77 -10.49 -3.46 -12.27
C GLU A 77 -9.53 -2.60 -13.09
N VAL A 78 -9.99 -2.01 -14.20
CA VAL A 78 -9.21 -1.05 -14.99
C VAL A 78 -8.81 0.17 -14.16
N ALA A 79 -9.71 0.67 -13.30
CA ALA A 79 -9.41 1.77 -12.40
C ALA A 79 -8.31 1.41 -11.38
N LEU A 80 -8.33 0.20 -10.83
CA LEU A 80 -7.26 -0.29 -9.97
C LEU A 80 -5.93 -0.46 -10.71
N ALA A 81 -5.95 -1.02 -11.93
CA ALA A 81 -4.77 -1.20 -12.76
C ALA A 81 -4.13 0.16 -13.14
N SER A 82 -4.94 1.17 -13.44
CA SER A 82 -4.48 2.55 -13.70
C SER A 82 -4.15 3.34 -12.43
N ARG A 83 -4.27 2.71 -11.24
CA ARG A 83 -4.09 3.34 -9.92
C ARG A 83 -5.00 4.55 -9.66
N GLU A 84 -6.12 4.61 -10.31
CA GLU A 84 -7.18 5.54 -9.99
C GLU A 84 -8.04 4.98 -8.86
N LEU A 85 -7.69 5.29 -7.62
CA LEU A 85 -8.38 4.74 -6.42
C LEU A 85 -9.54 5.62 -5.94
N ASN A 86 -9.78 6.75 -6.63
CA ASN A 86 -10.73 7.77 -6.20
C ASN A 86 -12.13 7.60 -6.85
N TRP A 87 -12.66 6.39 -6.82
CA TRP A 87 -14.00 6.11 -7.30
C TRP A 87 -14.92 5.64 -6.16
N PRO A 88 -16.24 5.92 -6.23
CA PRO A 88 -17.20 5.47 -5.22
C PRO A 88 -17.34 3.94 -5.24
N THR A 89 -17.33 3.30 -4.07
CA THR A 89 -17.44 1.83 -3.96
C THR A 89 -18.85 1.31 -4.22
N ALA A 90 -19.86 2.12 -3.93
CA ALA A 90 -21.26 1.70 -4.03
C ALA A 90 -21.68 1.08 -5.38
N PRO A 91 -21.26 1.58 -6.56
CA PRO A 91 -21.58 0.92 -7.82
C PRO A 91 -20.98 -0.48 -7.97
N LEU A 92 -19.80 -0.74 -7.40
CA LEU A 92 -19.16 -2.07 -7.42
C LEU A 92 -19.80 -2.99 -6.39
N GLU A 93 -20.17 -2.49 -5.22
CA GLU A 93 -20.91 -3.22 -4.19
C GLU A 93 -22.28 -3.70 -4.72
N GLN A 94 -23.01 -2.80 -5.40
CA GLN A 94 -24.26 -3.15 -6.07
C GLN A 94 -24.06 -4.19 -7.18
N ALA A 95 -22.99 -4.06 -7.97
CA ALA A 95 -22.66 -5.04 -8.99
C ALA A 95 -22.36 -6.43 -8.37
N ALA A 96 -21.60 -6.49 -7.27
CA ALA A 96 -21.34 -7.73 -6.56
C ALA A 96 -22.63 -8.40 -6.03
N GLN A 97 -23.55 -7.59 -5.48
CA GLN A 97 -24.85 -8.09 -5.02
C GLN A 97 -25.72 -8.59 -6.17
N ALA A 98 -25.77 -7.87 -7.28
CA ALA A 98 -26.53 -8.29 -8.45
C ALA A 98 -25.98 -9.61 -9.02
N LEU A 99 -24.66 -9.72 -9.20
CA LEU A 99 -24.02 -10.95 -9.69
C LEU A 99 -24.31 -12.14 -8.77
N GLN A 100 -24.22 -11.94 -7.45
CA GLN A 100 -24.55 -12.97 -6.47
C GLN A 100 -26.03 -13.39 -6.55
N HIS A 101 -26.93 -12.43 -6.70
CA HIS A 101 -28.38 -12.69 -6.82
C HIS A 101 -28.74 -13.52 -8.06
N TYR A 102 -28.07 -13.24 -9.18
CA TYR A 102 -28.28 -13.95 -10.45
C TYR A 102 -27.42 -15.19 -10.63
N GLY A 103 -26.69 -15.63 -9.59
CA GLY A 103 -25.91 -16.88 -9.59
C GLY A 103 -24.53 -16.80 -10.23
N ASP A 104 -24.05 -15.61 -10.61
CA ASP A 104 -22.69 -15.39 -11.11
C ASP A 104 -21.72 -15.22 -9.93
N ALA A 105 -21.52 -16.32 -9.20
CA ALA A 105 -20.75 -16.34 -7.94
C ALA A 105 -19.28 -15.93 -8.13
N ASP A 106 -18.64 -16.33 -9.23
CA ASP A 106 -17.24 -16.05 -9.51
C ASP A 106 -17.01 -14.56 -9.73
N ASN A 107 -17.81 -13.91 -10.56
CA ASN A 107 -17.72 -12.47 -10.78
C ASN A 107 -18.14 -11.67 -9.54
N ALA A 108 -19.07 -12.18 -8.73
CA ALA A 108 -19.42 -11.58 -7.45
C ALA A 108 -18.24 -11.63 -6.46
N ALA A 109 -17.53 -12.75 -6.38
CA ALA A 109 -16.31 -12.88 -5.59
C ALA A 109 -15.19 -11.98 -6.11
N HIS A 110 -15.01 -11.92 -7.44
CA HIS A 110 -14.03 -11.03 -8.07
C HIS A 110 -14.30 -9.56 -7.71
N ALA A 111 -15.54 -9.11 -7.80
CA ALA A 111 -15.92 -7.75 -7.40
C ALA A 111 -15.57 -7.45 -5.93
N ARG A 112 -15.80 -8.41 -5.02
CA ARG A 112 -15.40 -8.28 -3.60
C ARG A 112 -13.87 -8.19 -3.45
N TYR A 113 -13.09 -8.99 -4.18
CA TYR A 113 -11.63 -8.90 -4.16
C TYR A 113 -11.13 -7.54 -4.66
N LEU A 114 -11.77 -6.93 -5.65
CA LEU A 114 -11.42 -5.58 -6.11
C LEU A 114 -11.65 -4.53 -5.01
N LEU A 115 -12.76 -4.63 -4.25
CA LEU A 115 -13.02 -3.78 -3.09
C LEU A 115 -11.94 -3.95 -2.01
N ILE A 116 -11.58 -5.20 -1.69
CA ILE A 116 -10.55 -5.53 -0.71
C ILE A 116 -9.18 -5.04 -1.17
N ARG A 117 -8.81 -5.24 -2.45
CA ARG A 117 -7.57 -4.71 -3.03
C ARG A 117 -7.53 -3.19 -2.95
N ARG A 118 -8.63 -2.52 -3.24
CA ARG A 118 -8.73 -1.06 -3.07
C ARG A 118 -8.50 -0.65 -1.62
N ALA A 119 -9.16 -1.30 -0.67
CA ALA A 119 -8.95 -1.03 0.77
C ALA A 119 -7.49 -1.23 1.19
N LEU A 120 -6.86 -2.32 0.72
CA LEU A 120 -5.42 -2.57 0.92
C LEU A 120 -4.56 -1.45 0.34
N LEU A 121 -4.87 -1.00 -0.89
CA LEU A 121 -4.11 0.05 -1.59
C LEU A 121 -4.20 1.41 -0.91
N ILE A 122 -5.36 1.74 -0.31
CA ILE A 122 -5.53 3.00 0.46
C ILE A 122 -5.16 2.85 1.94
N GLY A 123 -4.58 1.72 2.35
CA GLY A 123 -4.05 1.49 3.69
C GLY A 123 -5.08 1.10 4.75
N GLN A 124 -6.30 0.78 4.39
CA GLN A 124 -7.35 0.32 5.30
C GLN A 124 -7.15 -1.19 5.63
N LEU A 125 -6.05 -1.50 6.32
CA LEU A 125 -5.60 -2.89 6.53
C LEU A 125 -6.61 -3.72 7.32
N ASP A 126 -7.22 -3.15 8.36
CA ASP A 126 -8.16 -3.89 9.21
C ASP A 126 -9.47 -4.16 8.46
N ALA A 127 -9.97 -3.19 7.70
CA ALA A 127 -11.14 -3.38 6.83
C ALA A 127 -10.87 -4.42 5.74
N ALA A 128 -9.69 -4.35 5.09
CA ALA A 128 -9.29 -5.35 4.09
C ALA A 128 -9.18 -6.75 4.69
N SER A 129 -8.58 -6.88 5.87
CA SER A 129 -8.44 -8.16 6.57
C SER A 129 -9.78 -8.74 6.99
N ALA A 130 -10.67 -7.91 7.56
CA ALA A 130 -12.01 -8.35 7.96
C ALA A 130 -12.85 -8.80 6.75
N ALA A 131 -12.80 -8.02 5.65
CA ALA A 131 -13.53 -8.39 4.42
C ALA A 131 -12.94 -9.65 3.77
N LEU A 132 -11.61 -9.82 3.75
CA LEU A 132 -10.96 -11.03 3.21
C LEU A 132 -11.37 -12.28 3.97
N ALA A 133 -11.48 -12.20 5.29
CA ALA A 133 -11.89 -13.32 6.15
C ALA A 133 -13.33 -13.81 5.90
N THR A 134 -14.15 -13.05 5.21
CA THR A 134 -15.52 -13.47 4.82
C THR A 134 -15.58 -14.31 3.56
N LEU A 135 -14.45 -14.46 2.84
CA LEU A 135 -14.38 -15.18 1.58
C LEU A 135 -13.69 -16.53 1.80
N GLU A 136 -14.34 -17.60 1.34
CA GLU A 136 -13.84 -18.98 1.41
C GLU A 136 -13.07 -19.30 0.11
N PRO A 137 -11.72 -19.32 0.11
CA PRO A 137 -10.95 -19.50 -1.11
C PRO A 137 -11.06 -20.90 -1.70
N ALA A 138 -11.33 -21.93 -0.87
CA ALA A 138 -11.36 -23.33 -1.34
C ALA A 138 -12.45 -23.58 -2.39
N ALA A 139 -13.57 -22.85 -2.32
CA ALA A 139 -14.69 -22.97 -3.25
C ALA A 139 -14.50 -22.21 -4.57
N LEU A 140 -13.42 -21.43 -4.71
CA LEU A 140 -13.23 -20.50 -5.83
C LEU A 140 -12.32 -21.10 -6.93
N PRO A 141 -12.45 -20.62 -8.17
CA PRO A 141 -11.52 -20.95 -9.26
C PRO A 141 -10.07 -20.58 -8.91
N ALA A 142 -9.11 -21.27 -9.52
CA ALA A 142 -7.69 -21.11 -9.22
C ALA A 142 -7.18 -19.65 -9.30
N HIS A 143 -7.64 -18.89 -10.30
CA HIS A 143 -7.23 -17.50 -10.46
C HIS A 143 -7.72 -16.60 -9.29
N LEU A 144 -8.93 -16.81 -8.78
CA LEU A 144 -9.44 -16.06 -7.63
C LEU A 144 -8.77 -16.52 -6.33
N ARG A 145 -8.41 -17.80 -6.20
CA ARG A 145 -7.59 -18.27 -5.07
C ARG A 145 -6.22 -17.58 -5.05
N ALA A 146 -5.58 -17.45 -6.21
CA ALA A 146 -4.30 -16.73 -6.29
C ALA A 146 -4.44 -15.27 -5.85
N VAL A 147 -5.51 -14.57 -6.27
CA VAL A 147 -5.80 -13.21 -5.83
C VAL A 147 -6.05 -13.13 -4.32
N HIS A 148 -6.78 -14.09 -3.74
CA HIS A 148 -7.00 -14.17 -2.30
C HIS A 148 -5.67 -14.19 -1.53
N TRP A 149 -4.79 -15.13 -1.91
CA TRP A 149 -3.50 -15.30 -1.25
C TRP A 149 -2.55 -14.13 -1.49
N LEU A 150 -2.56 -13.49 -2.66
CA LEU A 150 -1.82 -12.26 -2.91
C LEU A 150 -2.28 -11.11 -2.01
N ILE A 151 -3.58 -10.96 -1.79
CA ILE A 151 -4.11 -9.95 -0.88
C ILE A 151 -3.66 -10.23 0.56
N LEU A 152 -3.77 -11.50 0.99
CA LEU A 152 -3.32 -11.89 2.34
C LEU A 152 -1.82 -11.62 2.53
N ALA A 153 -1.00 -11.98 1.54
CA ALA A 153 0.43 -11.66 1.55
C ALA A 153 0.67 -10.14 1.65
N GLY A 154 -0.08 -9.33 0.90
CA GLY A 154 0.01 -7.87 0.96
C GLY A 154 -0.35 -7.29 2.32
N ILE A 155 -1.36 -7.83 2.99
CA ILE A 155 -1.72 -7.44 4.36
C ILE A 155 -0.59 -7.83 5.33
N ALA A 156 -0.08 -9.08 5.22
CA ALA A 156 0.96 -9.59 6.08
C ALA A 156 2.27 -8.79 5.97
N VAL A 157 2.71 -8.45 4.74
CA VAL A 157 3.89 -7.59 4.52
C VAL A 157 3.72 -6.25 5.22
N ARG A 158 2.57 -5.61 5.09
CA ARG A 158 2.31 -4.30 5.72
C ARG A 158 2.23 -4.37 7.25
N ARG A 159 1.86 -5.53 7.79
CA ARG A 159 1.89 -5.82 9.23
C ARG A 159 3.24 -6.32 9.73
N LEU A 160 4.25 -6.43 8.86
CA LEU A 160 5.58 -7.01 9.14
C LEU A 160 5.51 -8.47 9.63
N GLN A 161 4.62 -9.25 9.06
CA GLN A 161 4.42 -10.68 9.34
C GLN A 161 5.04 -11.50 8.20
N ALA A 162 6.37 -11.60 8.20
CA ALA A 162 7.14 -12.20 7.09
C ALA A 162 6.80 -13.68 6.88
N THR A 163 6.64 -14.44 7.96
CA THR A 163 6.29 -15.86 7.91
C THR A 163 4.92 -16.06 7.25
N GLN A 164 3.92 -15.26 7.64
CA GLN A 164 2.59 -15.31 7.05
C GLN A 164 2.60 -14.86 5.58
N ALA A 165 3.36 -13.80 5.27
CA ALA A 165 3.50 -13.30 3.90
C ALA A 165 4.07 -14.38 2.98
N ARG A 166 5.12 -15.09 3.42
CA ARG A 166 5.75 -16.16 2.65
C ARG A 166 4.82 -17.36 2.44
N ALA A 167 4.13 -17.79 3.48
CA ALA A 167 3.14 -18.86 3.38
C ALA A 167 2.02 -18.52 2.38
N ALA A 168 1.50 -17.30 2.46
CA ALA A 168 0.47 -16.82 1.54
C ALA A 168 0.99 -16.73 0.09
N LEU A 169 2.23 -16.27 -0.13
CA LEU A 169 2.83 -16.23 -1.48
C LEU A 169 3.04 -17.64 -2.06
N GLY A 170 3.40 -18.63 -1.23
CA GLY A 170 3.47 -20.02 -1.67
C GLY A 170 2.11 -20.52 -2.19
N GLN A 171 1.03 -20.29 -1.42
CA GLN A 171 -0.33 -20.63 -1.85
C GLN A 171 -0.76 -19.87 -3.12
N ALA A 172 -0.36 -18.59 -3.22
CA ALA A 172 -0.62 -17.80 -4.41
C ALA A 172 0.09 -18.36 -5.65
N ALA A 173 1.34 -18.83 -5.51
CA ALA A 173 2.12 -19.41 -6.60
C ALA A 173 1.49 -20.71 -7.12
N ASP A 174 1.09 -21.61 -6.22
CA ASP A 174 0.41 -22.87 -6.59
C ASP A 174 -0.91 -22.58 -7.33
N ALA A 175 -1.71 -21.66 -6.81
CA ALA A 175 -2.98 -21.29 -7.42
C ALA A 175 -2.79 -20.55 -8.77
N ALA A 176 -1.78 -19.68 -8.89
CA ALA A 176 -1.46 -18.99 -10.14
C ALA A 176 -0.95 -19.97 -11.21
N ALA A 177 -0.15 -20.96 -10.83
CA ALA A 177 0.28 -22.03 -11.73
C ALA A 177 -0.91 -22.84 -12.24
N ALA A 178 -1.83 -23.22 -11.34
CA ALA A 178 -3.04 -23.97 -11.69
C ALA A 178 -4.01 -23.16 -12.57
N SER A 179 -3.99 -21.82 -12.50
CA SER A 179 -4.84 -20.96 -13.33
C SER A 179 -4.42 -20.89 -14.80
N GLY A 180 -3.16 -21.17 -15.10
CA GLY A 180 -2.58 -21.00 -16.45
C GLY A 180 -2.38 -19.54 -16.89
N ILE A 181 -2.73 -18.54 -16.07
CA ILE A 181 -2.67 -17.11 -16.42
C ILE A 181 -1.25 -16.58 -16.20
N ALA A 182 -0.52 -16.29 -17.29
CA ALA A 182 0.86 -15.84 -17.22
C ALA A 182 1.03 -14.50 -16.45
N ALA A 183 0.11 -13.56 -16.63
CA ALA A 183 0.13 -12.28 -15.94
C ALA A 183 0.01 -12.44 -14.40
N LEU A 184 -0.83 -13.36 -13.95
CA LEU A 184 -1.00 -13.66 -12.53
C LEU A 184 0.25 -14.31 -11.92
N ARG A 185 0.90 -15.22 -12.66
CA ARG A 185 2.20 -15.78 -12.24
C ARG A 185 3.25 -14.68 -12.11
N ALA A 186 3.35 -13.79 -13.10
CA ALA A 186 4.29 -12.67 -13.03
C ALA A 186 4.02 -11.74 -11.84
N GLU A 187 2.75 -11.50 -11.47
CA GLU A 187 2.40 -10.72 -10.28
C GLU A 187 2.88 -11.40 -8.99
N VAL A 188 2.68 -12.71 -8.87
CA VAL A 188 3.16 -13.49 -7.72
C VAL A 188 4.69 -13.50 -7.64
N ASP A 189 5.37 -13.72 -8.76
CA ASP A 189 6.84 -13.72 -8.81
C ASP A 189 7.41 -12.36 -8.41
N GLN A 190 6.81 -11.27 -8.89
CA GLN A 190 7.19 -9.92 -8.50
C GLN A 190 6.99 -9.69 -7.00
N ALA A 191 5.86 -10.14 -6.44
CA ALA A 191 5.60 -10.04 -5.01
C ALA A 191 6.63 -10.82 -4.18
N ALA A 192 7.03 -12.01 -4.62
CA ALA A 192 8.05 -12.81 -3.97
C ALA A 192 9.44 -12.15 -4.02
N GLN A 193 9.82 -11.58 -5.16
CA GLN A 193 11.09 -10.83 -5.30
C GLN A 193 11.16 -9.63 -4.33
N LEU A 194 10.04 -8.95 -4.14
CA LEU A 194 10.00 -7.77 -3.26
C LEU A 194 9.96 -8.16 -1.78
N LEU A 195 9.38 -9.31 -1.43
CA LEU A 195 9.50 -9.85 -0.09
C LEU A 195 10.96 -10.20 0.25
N ALA A 196 11.76 -10.61 -0.74
CA ALA A 196 13.19 -10.91 -0.58
C ALA A 196 14.07 -9.65 -0.52
N ALA A 197 13.57 -8.49 -0.93
CA ALA A 197 14.33 -7.25 -0.89
C ALA A 197 14.56 -6.76 0.55
N PRO A 198 15.61 -5.95 0.82
CA PRO A 198 15.82 -5.36 2.13
C PRO A 198 14.62 -4.54 2.59
N ALA A 199 14.06 -4.86 3.77
CA ALA A 199 12.90 -4.18 4.34
C ALA A 199 13.29 -2.97 5.19
N ALA A 200 14.46 -3.01 5.84
CA ALA A 200 14.99 -1.95 6.68
C ALA A 200 16.51 -2.01 6.72
N ARG A 201 17.13 -1.03 7.38
CA ARG A 201 18.53 -1.08 7.82
C ARG A 201 18.60 -0.89 9.33
N ARG A 202 19.43 -1.67 9.98
CA ARG A 202 19.83 -1.44 11.36
C ARG A 202 20.99 -0.46 11.35
N ILE A 203 20.85 0.63 12.07
CA ILE A 203 21.93 1.58 12.32
C ILE A 203 22.61 1.15 13.61
N ASP A 204 23.85 0.75 13.48
CA ASP A 204 24.76 0.46 14.58
C ASP A 204 25.96 1.40 14.49
N ARG A 205 26.62 1.66 15.61
CA ARG A 205 27.81 2.54 15.67
C ARG A 205 28.94 2.11 14.73
N GLN A 206 29.06 0.81 14.49
CA GLN A 206 30.18 0.24 13.71
C GLN A 206 29.81 -0.10 12.28
N ALA A 207 28.51 -0.30 11.98
CA ALA A 207 28.05 -0.71 10.65
C ALA A 207 26.57 -0.40 10.45
N THR A 208 26.20 -0.21 9.19
CA THR A 208 24.80 -0.20 8.77
C THR A 208 24.51 -1.53 8.10
N LEU A 209 23.62 -2.33 8.67
CA LEU A 209 23.24 -3.64 8.16
C LEU A 209 21.86 -3.58 7.51
N LEU A 210 21.74 -4.07 6.28
CA LEU A 210 20.46 -4.26 5.61
C LEU A 210 19.77 -5.50 6.18
N LEU A 211 18.49 -5.38 6.50
CA LEU A 211 17.68 -6.43 7.10
C LEU A 211 16.56 -6.84 6.16
N SER A 212 16.32 -8.15 6.06
CA SER A 212 15.13 -8.72 5.45
C SER A 212 13.90 -8.50 6.33
N LEU A 213 12.70 -8.74 5.78
CA LEU A 213 11.46 -8.61 6.55
C LEU A 213 11.43 -9.58 7.76
N ASP A 214 11.96 -10.81 7.59
CA ASP A 214 12.07 -11.79 8.69
C ASP A 214 12.94 -11.30 9.83
N GLN A 215 14.07 -10.68 9.51
CA GLN A 215 14.97 -10.14 10.50
C GLN A 215 14.34 -8.94 11.23
N VAL A 216 13.57 -8.11 10.51
CA VAL A 216 12.79 -7.04 11.14
C VAL A 216 11.70 -7.61 12.04
N GLU A 217 10.93 -8.62 11.59
CA GLU A 217 9.93 -9.31 12.41
C GLU A 217 10.55 -9.89 13.68
N ALA A 218 11.66 -10.62 13.55
CA ALA A 218 12.37 -11.19 14.70
C ALA A 218 12.84 -10.13 15.70
N LEU A 219 13.36 -8.99 15.20
CA LEU A 219 13.78 -7.87 16.06
C LEU A 219 12.61 -7.23 16.80
N LEU A 220 11.46 -7.08 16.15
CA LEU A 220 10.26 -6.50 16.77
C LEU A 220 9.65 -7.42 17.87
N HIS A 221 9.93 -8.72 17.81
CA HIS A 221 9.51 -9.70 18.83
C HIS A 221 10.59 -10.01 19.87
N SER A 222 11.78 -9.40 19.74
CA SER A 222 12.85 -9.56 20.72
C SER A 222 12.67 -8.61 21.91
N ASP A 223 13.48 -8.83 22.97
CA ASP A 223 13.54 -7.95 24.16
C ASP A 223 14.30 -6.64 23.89
N ALA A 224 14.75 -6.40 22.67
CA ALA A 224 15.46 -5.19 22.29
C ALA A 224 14.53 -3.96 22.28
N LEU A 225 15.02 -2.82 22.75
CA LEU A 225 14.31 -1.57 22.59
C LEU A 225 14.48 -1.06 21.16
N VAL A 226 13.51 -1.36 20.30
CA VAL A 226 13.54 -0.93 18.89
C VAL A 226 13.09 0.52 18.75
N ILE A 227 13.98 1.37 18.21
CA ILE A 227 13.67 2.74 17.78
C ILE A 227 13.42 2.69 16.27
N ASP A 228 12.16 2.58 15.89
CA ASP A 228 11.72 2.39 14.50
C ASP A 228 11.53 3.74 13.80
N ALA A 229 12.52 4.13 12.99
CA ALA A 229 12.47 5.35 12.18
C ALA A 229 11.60 5.20 10.92
N CYS A 230 11.16 3.99 10.56
CA CYS A 230 10.19 3.80 9.48
C CYS A 230 8.79 4.20 9.91
N ARG A 231 8.47 4.04 11.22
CA ARG A 231 7.12 4.25 11.78
C ARG A 231 7.05 5.28 12.90
N HIS A 232 8.17 5.95 13.22
CA HIS A 232 8.31 6.86 14.37
C HIS A 232 7.82 6.24 15.68
N ARG A 233 8.31 5.06 16.02
CA ARG A 233 7.99 4.33 17.24
C ARG A 233 9.22 4.07 18.10
N VAL A 234 9.02 3.95 19.41
CA VAL A 234 10.03 3.44 20.36
C VAL A 234 9.38 2.30 21.13
N GLY A 235 9.78 1.09 20.82
CA GLY A 235 9.05 -0.10 21.26
C GLY A 235 7.58 -0.05 20.83
N HIS A 236 6.66 -0.18 21.79
CA HIS A 236 5.22 -0.08 21.54
C HIS A 236 4.70 1.38 21.47
N LEU A 237 5.51 2.38 21.88
CA LEU A 237 5.09 3.78 21.95
C LEU A 237 5.17 4.46 20.58
N SER A 238 4.05 4.96 20.06
CA SER A 238 4.03 5.77 18.84
C SER A 238 4.36 7.23 19.14
N LEU A 239 5.36 7.76 18.44
CA LEU A 239 5.75 9.17 18.45
C LEU A 239 5.50 9.84 17.08
N ALA A 240 4.68 9.25 16.22
CA ALA A 240 4.39 9.76 14.88
C ALA A 240 3.82 11.19 14.90
N SER A 241 2.98 11.54 15.88
CA SER A 241 2.47 12.90 16.08
C SER A 241 3.44 13.86 16.83
N ARG A 242 4.63 13.37 17.21
CA ARG A 242 5.62 14.11 18.01
C ARG A 242 7.02 14.00 17.41
N PRO A 243 7.24 14.54 16.20
CA PRO A 243 8.47 14.33 15.43
C PRO A 243 9.73 14.83 16.13
N LEU A 244 9.64 15.91 16.93
CA LEU A 244 10.79 16.40 17.70
C LEU A 244 11.22 15.42 18.78
N LEU A 245 10.27 14.82 19.50
CA LEU A 245 10.58 13.80 20.52
C LEU A 245 11.15 12.53 19.88
N PHE A 246 10.60 12.13 18.73
CA PHE A 246 11.16 11.01 17.99
C PHE A 246 12.59 11.29 17.50
N ALA A 247 12.87 12.47 16.95
CA ALA A 247 14.21 12.86 16.51
C ALA A 247 15.23 12.84 17.67
N LEU A 248 14.83 13.26 18.88
CA LEU A 248 15.65 13.13 20.08
C LEU A 248 15.91 11.67 20.45
N ALA A 249 14.87 10.83 20.50
CA ALA A 249 14.99 9.40 20.82
C ALA A 249 15.92 8.70 19.81
N ARG A 250 15.75 8.98 18.53
CA ARG A 250 16.60 8.44 17.44
C ARG A 250 18.05 8.88 17.61
N ALA A 251 18.31 10.17 17.83
CA ALA A 251 19.67 10.67 17.99
C ALA A 251 20.39 10.05 19.18
N LEU A 252 19.69 9.86 20.32
CA LEU A 252 20.22 9.20 21.50
C LEU A 252 20.44 7.70 21.27
N GLY A 253 19.54 7.05 20.54
CA GLY A 253 19.68 5.63 20.20
C GLY A 253 20.83 5.34 19.24
N GLU A 254 21.02 6.18 18.22
CA GLU A 254 22.16 6.05 17.27
C GLU A 254 23.51 6.26 17.94
N ALA A 255 23.57 7.03 19.01
CA ALA A 255 24.81 7.28 19.76
C ALA A 255 25.08 6.27 20.89
N TRP A 256 24.09 5.45 21.24
CA TRP A 256 24.21 4.51 22.34
C TRP A 256 25.46 3.59 22.19
N PRO A 257 26.22 3.31 23.27
CA PRO A 257 26.01 3.66 24.68
C PRO A 257 26.53 5.05 25.10
N ASP A 258 27.06 5.83 24.19
CA ASP A 258 27.63 7.14 24.47
C ASP A 258 26.55 8.22 24.65
N ASP A 259 27.01 9.40 25.08
CA ASP A 259 26.18 10.59 25.15
C ASP A 259 26.23 11.40 23.84
N VAL A 260 25.19 12.23 23.64
CA VAL A 260 25.14 13.23 22.56
C VAL A 260 25.26 14.62 23.16
N ALA A 261 26.17 15.43 22.61
CA ALA A 261 26.36 16.80 23.06
C ALA A 261 25.07 17.63 22.86
N ARG A 262 24.85 18.62 23.78
CA ARG A 262 23.65 19.50 23.71
C ARG A 262 23.57 20.25 22.39
N THR A 263 24.71 20.73 21.89
CA THR A 263 24.81 21.44 20.61
C THR A 263 24.41 20.56 19.45
N ASP A 264 24.85 19.31 19.43
CA ASP A 264 24.57 18.36 18.34
C ASP A 264 23.07 17.97 18.33
N LEU A 265 22.48 17.76 19.49
CA LEU A 265 21.03 17.54 19.62
C LEU A 265 20.23 18.75 19.11
N ILE A 266 20.65 19.98 19.49
CA ILE A 266 19.99 21.20 19.04
C ILE A 266 20.10 21.32 17.52
N ASN A 267 21.29 21.20 16.96
CA ASN A 267 21.53 21.33 15.54
C ASN A 267 20.69 20.30 14.74
N ARG A 268 20.68 19.06 15.19
CA ARG A 268 20.01 17.94 14.52
C ARG A 268 18.49 18.03 14.63
N VAL A 269 17.98 18.33 15.83
CA VAL A 269 16.53 18.26 16.12
C VAL A 269 15.81 19.56 15.75
N PHE A 270 16.40 20.72 16.02
CA PHE A 270 15.82 22.01 15.68
C PHE A 270 16.29 22.56 14.33
N ARG A 271 17.18 21.83 13.63
CA ARG A 271 17.68 22.19 12.30
C ARG A 271 18.27 23.61 12.25
N THR A 272 18.93 24.04 13.35
CA THR A 272 19.61 25.33 13.46
C THR A 272 21.13 25.17 13.37
N ARG A 273 21.79 26.11 12.73
CA ARG A 273 23.27 26.16 12.69
C ARG A 273 23.88 27.00 13.81
N HIS A 274 23.06 27.79 14.49
CA HIS A 274 23.48 28.74 15.54
C HIS A 274 22.65 28.51 16.81
N PRO A 275 23.04 27.53 17.66
CA PRO A 275 22.39 27.30 18.94
C PRO A 275 22.55 28.49 19.88
N ASP A 276 21.44 28.91 20.51
CA ASP A 276 21.39 29.96 21.54
C ASP A 276 20.79 29.42 22.86
N ASP A 277 20.65 30.30 23.85
CA ASP A 277 20.11 29.90 25.16
C ASP A 277 18.63 29.53 25.09
N THR A 278 17.88 30.07 24.16
CA THR A 278 16.48 29.70 23.91
C THR A 278 16.38 28.26 23.44
N HIS A 279 17.24 27.87 22.52
CA HIS A 279 17.31 26.49 22.05
C HIS A 279 17.75 25.53 23.17
N ARG A 280 18.67 25.93 24.05
CA ARG A 280 19.07 25.15 25.23
C ARG A 280 17.93 24.97 26.23
N ALA A 281 17.16 26.02 26.48
CA ALA A 281 15.98 25.96 27.35
C ALA A 281 14.91 25.03 26.74
N ARG A 282 14.65 25.17 25.45
CA ARG A 282 13.70 24.31 24.72
C ARG A 282 14.14 22.84 24.74
N LEU A 283 15.42 22.55 24.50
CA LEU A 283 15.95 21.19 24.57
C LEU A 283 15.69 20.56 25.94
N ARG A 284 15.92 21.29 27.04
CA ARG A 284 15.63 20.77 28.41
C ARG A 284 14.16 20.39 28.59
N VAL A 285 13.24 21.20 28.06
CA VAL A 285 11.81 20.93 28.13
C VAL A 285 11.45 19.67 27.32
N GLU A 286 11.96 19.56 26.10
CA GLU A 286 11.66 18.41 25.22
C GLU A 286 12.29 17.11 25.75
N ILE A 287 13.50 17.16 26.30
CA ILE A 287 14.11 16.01 27.00
C ILE A 287 13.28 15.60 28.23
N GLY A 288 12.76 16.56 29.00
CA GLY A 288 11.86 16.27 30.12
C GLY A 288 10.55 15.59 29.70
N ARG A 289 10.00 16.01 28.55
CA ARG A 289 8.82 15.38 27.95
C ARG A 289 9.13 13.97 27.45
N LEU A 290 10.24 13.79 26.74
CA LEU A 290 10.67 12.49 26.24
C LEU A 290 10.97 11.51 27.37
N ARG A 291 11.65 11.96 28.43
CA ARG A 291 11.96 11.16 29.62
C ARG A 291 10.68 10.58 30.26
N ARG A 292 9.65 11.41 30.44
CA ARG A 292 8.36 10.94 30.99
C ARG A 292 7.67 9.92 30.11
N LEU A 293 7.74 10.10 28.78
CA LEU A 293 7.12 9.17 27.84
C LEU A 293 7.85 7.83 27.73
N LEU A 294 9.19 7.86 27.82
CA LEU A 294 10.02 6.66 27.71
C LEU A 294 10.20 5.92 29.04
N GLN A 295 9.81 6.51 30.16
CA GLN A 295 10.03 5.96 31.51
C GLN A 295 9.68 4.47 31.67
N PRO A 296 8.64 3.92 31.01
CA PRO A 296 8.36 2.49 31.08
C PRO A 296 9.35 1.63 30.28
N LEU A 297 10.08 2.20 29.33
CA LEU A 297 10.89 1.50 28.32
C LEU A 297 12.38 1.76 28.49
N ALA A 298 12.75 3.01 28.81
CA ALA A 298 14.13 3.47 28.89
C ALA A 298 14.27 4.73 29.74
N GLY A 299 15.49 4.94 30.28
CA GLY A 299 15.90 6.17 30.95
C GLY A 299 16.61 7.12 30.02
N ILE A 300 16.65 8.41 30.39
CA ILE A 300 17.53 9.41 29.76
C ILE A 300 18.31 10.10 30.88
N GLU A 301 19.61 9.95 30.88
CA GLU A 301 20.49 10.60 31.84
C GLU A 301 21.10 11.89 31.29
N SER A 302 21.32 12.85 32.19
CA SER A 302 22.07 14.07 31.89
C SER A 302 23.56 13.83 32.16
N THR A 303 24.41 14.17 31.23
CA THR A 303 25.85 14.11 31.35
C THR A 303 26.45 15.54 31.35
N PRO A 304 27.70 15.72 31.75
CA PRO A 304 28.37 17.02 31.61
C PRO A 304 28.31 17.58 30.17
N ARG A 305 28.43 16.71 29.17
CA ARG A 305 28.41 17.03 27.73
C ARG A 305 27.00 17.20 27.20
N GLY A 306 26.08 16.33 27.58
CA GLY A 306 24.76 16.32 26.96
C GLY A 306 23.74 15.38 27.61
N TYR A 307 23.28 14.39 26.85
CA TYR A 307 22.28 13.41 27.30
C TYR A 307 22.63 12.03 26.73
N ARG A 308 22.32 10.99 27.49
CA ARG A 308 22.56 9.59 27.16
C ARG A 308 21.27 8.77 27.33
N LEU A 309 21.04 7.84 26.40
CA LEU A 309 19.96 6.84 26.55
C LEU A 309 20.44 5.71 27.46
N VAL A 310 19.59 5.33 28.40
CA VAL A 310 19.81 4.18 29.30
C VAL A 310 18.76 3.12 28.99
N ALA A 311 19.18 2.06 28.31
CA ALA A 311 18.32 0.94 27.94
C ALA A 311 19.16 -0.33 27.83
N ALA A 312 18.54 -1.49 27.97
CA ALA A 312 19.25 -2.78 28.01
C ALA A 312 19.88 -3.16 26.66
N ASN A 313 19.20 -2.91 25.56
CA ASN A 313 19.69 -3.24 24.20
C ASN A 313 18.96 -2.40 23.16
N PRO A 314 19.22 -1.09 23.09
CA PRO A 314 18.53 -0.25 22.11
C PRO A 314 19.13 -0.47 20.73
N LEU A 315 18.26 -0.50 19.72
CA LEU A 315 18.68 -0.53 18.31
C LEU A 315 17.81 0.41 17.48
N VAL A 316 18.38 0.96 16.42
CA VAL A 316 17.69 1.87 15.52
C VAL A 316 17.43 1.17 14.19
N LEU A 317 16.15 1.07 13.81
CA LEU A 317 15.71 0.66 12.48
C LEU A 317 15.42 1.90 11.65
N ALA A 318 15.96 1.95 10.44
CA ALA A 318 15.74 3.02 9.49
C ALA A 318 15.31 2.42 8.13
N PRO A 319 14.72 3.22 7.21
CA PRO A 319 14.46 2.79 5.85
C PRO A 319 15.73 2.24 5.18
N PRO A 320 15.63 1.27 4.26
CA PRO A 320 16.80 0.64 3.63
C PRO A 320 17.66 1.65 2.84
N ARG A 321 17.06 2.76 2.40
CA ARG A 321 17.77 3.92 1.82
C ARG A 321 17.41 5.18 2.60
N GLU A 322 18.34 6.13 2.67
CA GLU A 322 18.02 7.48 3.15
C GLU A 322 17.22 8.20 2.07
N GLU A 323 15.96 8.42 2.34
CA GLU A 323 15.06 9.09 1.43
C GLU A 323 14.84 10.53 1.87
N ALA A 324 14.89 11.45 0.91
CA ALA A 324 14.41 12.80 1.14
C ALA A 324 12.94 12.74 1.59
N ASN A 325 12.59 13.48 2.62
CA ASN A 325 11.23 13.51 3.19
C ASN A 325 10.78 12.21 3.91
N ALA A 326 11.73 11.43 4.47
CA ALA A 326 11.45 10.21 5.24
C ALA A 326 10.42 10.43 6.37
N GLU A 327 10.35 11.62 6.96
CA GLU A 327 9.37 11.99 8.00
C GLU A 327 7.92 11.97 7.47
N VAL A 328 7.71 12.39 6.22
CA VAL A 328 6.40 12.32 5.56
C VAL A 328 6.03 10.87 5.31
N LEU A 329 6.98 10.07 4.80
CA LEU A 329 6.78 8.63 4.56
C LEU A 329 6.49 7.86 5.85
N ALA A 330 7.17 8.21 6.94
CA ALA A 330 6.94 7.58 8.25
C ALA A 330 5.52 7.83 8.78
N LEU A 331 4.96 9.03 8.61
CA LEU A 331 3.57 9.31 8.97
C LEU A 331 2.59 8.52 8.09
N LEU A 332 2.85 8.45 6.79
CA LEU A 332 2.01 7.72 5.85
C LEU A 332 2.10 6.19 6.03
N SER A 333 3.10 5.70 6.78
CA SER A 333 3.30 4.26 7.02
C SER A 333 2.24 3.64 7.95
N ASP A 334 1.42 4.45 8.61
CA ASP A 334 0.26 3.98 9.37
C ASP A 334 -0.86 3.42 8.46
N GLY A 335 -0.71 3.58 7.13
CA GLY A 335 -1.65 3.10 6.13
C GLY A 335 -2.90 3.98 5.99
N GLN A 336 -2.98 5.12 6.68
CA GLN A 336 -4.09 6.05 6.57
C GLN A 336 -3.90 7.03 5.41
N ALA A 337 -5.01 7.57 4.92
CA ALA A 337 -5.00 8.60 3.90
C ALA A 337 -4.99 10.00 4.57
N TRP A 338 -3.84 10.67 4.53
CA TRP A 338 -3.60 11.92 5.23
C TRP A 338 -3.88 13.17 4.37
N ALA A 339 -4.46 14.20 4.98
CA ALA A 339 -4.48 15.54 4.39
C ALA A 339 -3.12 16.21 4.54
N SER A 340 -2.69 17.02 3.56
CA SER A 340 -1.44 17.78 3.65
C SER A 340 -1.39 18.74 4.84
N SER A 341 -2.54 19.29 5.26
CA SER A 341 -2.65 20.12 6.46
C SER A 341 -2.43 19.31 7.75
N ALA A 342 -2.96 18.11 7.84
CA ALA A 342 -2.77 17.23 8.98
C ALA A 342 -1.31 16.76 9.10
N LEU A 343 -0.68 16.41 7.97
CA LEU A 343 0.76 16.11 7.92
C LEU A 343 1.61 17.31 8.34
N ALA A 344 1.26 18.52 7.90
CA ALA A 344 1.95 19.75 8.29
C ALA A 344 1.89 19.99 9.80
N LEU A 345 0.72 19.78 10.39
CA LEU A 345 0.52 19.90 11.84
C LEU A 345 1.34 18.83 12.60
N ALA A 346 1.29 17.58 12.15
CA ALA A 346 2.02 16.47 12.76
C ALA A 346 3.55 16.66 12.68
N LEU A 347 4.05 17.20 11.57
CA LEU A 347 5.49 17.47 11.34
C LEU A 347 5.96 18.81 11.93
N GLY A 348 5.06 19.65 12.42
CA GLY A 348 5.41 20.98 12.92
C GLY A 348 6.01 21.89 11.83
N THR A 349 5.60 21.73 10.58
CA THR A 349 6.12 22.47 9.42
C THR A 349 5.00 23.14 8.62
N SER A 350 5.35 23.95 7.61
CA SER A 350 4.33 24.61 6.79
C SER A 350 3.66 23.64 5.83
N GLN A 351 2.37 23.83 5.57
CA GLN A 351 1.64 23.04 4.59
C GLN A 351 2.27 23.11 3.19
N ARG A 352 2.85 24.26 2.81
CA ARG A 352 3.57 24.44 1.54
C ARG A 352 4.82 23.56 1.46
N SER A 353 5.56 23.40 2.58
CA SER A 353 6.72 22.51 2.65
C SER A 353 6.30 21.05 2.48
N VAL A 354 5.21 20.65 3.16
CA VAL A 354 4.64 19.30 3.03
C VAL A 354 4.14 19.04 1.62
N GLN A 355 3.46 20.00 1.00
CA GLN A 355 2.99 19.83 -0.39
C GLN A 355 4.14 19.62 -1.36
N ARG A 356 5.24 20.40 -1.27
CA ARG A 356 6.44 20.19 -2.09
C ARG A 356 7.07 18.82 -1.84
N ALA A 357 7.13 18.39 -0.59
CA ALA A 357 7.63 17.06 -0.24
C ALA A 357 6.77 15.95 -0.85
N LEU A 358 5.44 16.05 -0.73
CA LEU A 358 4.49 15.11 -1.29
C LEU A 358 4.51 15.08 -2.82
N GLU A 359 4.68 16.23 -3.48
CA GLU A 359 4.84 16.30 -4.94
C GLU A 359 6.15 15.65 -5.40
N ALA A 360 7.26 15.88 -4.70
CA ALA A 360 8.53 15.21 -4.99
C ALA A 360 8.44 13.69 -4.79
N LEU A 361 7.82 13.24 -3.68
CA LEU A 361 7.59 11.83 -3.39
C LEU A 361 6.62 11.19 -4.41
N ALA A 362 5.61 11.92 -4.87
CA ALA A 362 4.69 11.44 -5.90
C ALA A 362 5.38 11.30 -7.26
N GLY A 363 6.24 12.26 -7.63
CA GLY A 363 7.08 12.16 -8.83
C GLY A 363 8.04 10.98 -8.79
N ALA A 364 8.49 10.58 -7.60
CA ALA A 364 9.31 9.39 -7.37
C ALA A 364 8.47 8.09 -7.21
N GLY A 365 7.13 8.16 -7.30
CA GLY A 365 6.24 7.01 -7.13
C GLY A 365 6.13 6.48 -5.69
N GLN A 366 6.61 7.22 -4.69
CA GLN A 366 6.65 6.81 -3.30
C GLN A 366 5.37 7.13 -2.52
N VAL A 367 4.58 8.06 -2.99
CA VAL A 367 3.24 8.38 -2.47
C VAL A 367 2.27 8.61 -3.61
N GLN A 368 1.00 8.47 -3.33
CA GLN A 368 -0.06 8.78 -4.29
C GLN A 368 -1.14 9.67 -3.68
N ALA A 369 -1.71 10.52 -4.52
CA ALA A 369 -2.82 11.38 -4.14
C ALA A 369 -4.15 10.67 -4.39
N LEU A 370 -5.09 10.80 -3.43
CA LEU A 370 -6.48 10.39 -3.53
C LEU A 370 -7.37 11.62 -3.45
N GLY A 371 -8.33 11.76 -4.35
CA GLY A 371 -9.22 12.91 -4.41
C GLY A 371 -8.60 14.15 -5.05
N GLN A 372 -9.40 15.21 -5.14
CA GLN A 372 -9.00 16.50 -5.73
C GLN A 372 -9.37 17.66 -4.81
N GLY A 373 -8.70 18.79 -4.98
CA GLY A 373 -8.98 20.01 -4.22
C GLY A 373 -8.90 19.79 -2.71
N ARG A 374 -9.92 20.23 -1.97
CA ARG A 374 -9.97 20.14 -0.49
C ARG A 374 -10.11 18.71 0.05
N THR A 375 -10.57 17.78 -0.77
CA THR A 375 -10.71 16.36 -0.39
C THR A 375 -9.45 15.54 -0.69
N ARG A 376 -8.41 16.14 -1.29
CA ARG A 376 -7.16 15.47 -1.62
C ARG A 376 -6.50 14.88 -0.38
N ARG A 377 -6.21 13.59 -0.44
CA ARG A 377 -5.49 12.84 0.61
C ARG A 377 -4.27 12.18 -0.01
N TRP A 378 -3.32 11.85 0.83
CA TRP A 378 -2.08 11.22 0.45
C TRP A 378 -1.89 9.92 1.20
N THR A 379 -1.42 8.89 0.51
CA THR A 379 -1.13 7.58 1.08
C THR A 379 0.11 7.01 0.44
N LEU A 380 0.70 6.00 1.08
CA LEU A 380 1.73 5.21 0.41
C LEU A 380 1.13 4.49 -0.79
N PRO A 381 1.91 4.31 -1.88
CA PRO A 381 1.53 3.37 -2.92
C PRO A 381 1.44 1.97 -2.31
N PRO A 382 0.78 1.02 -2.99
CA PRO A 382 0.82 -0.37 -2.58
C PRO A 382 2.26 -0.81 -2.39
N ALA A 383 2.47 -1.73 -1.45
CA ALA A 383 3.80 -2.35 -1.31
C ALA A 383 4.28 -2.76 -2.70
N PRO A 384 5.53 -2.41 -3.07
CA PRO A 384 6.06 -2.80 -4.36
C PRO A 384 5.82 -4.32 -4.53
N GLY A 385 5.37 -4.78 -5.69
CA GLY A 385 5.05 -6.18 -5.96
C GLY A 385 3.59 -6.57 -5.87
N PHE A 386 2.76 -5.77 -5.24
CA PHE A 386 1.31 -5.94 -5.29
C PHE A 386 0.70 -5.00 -6.34
N ALA A 387 1.33 -4.92 -7.50
CA ALA A 387 0.74 -4.23 -8.64
C ALA A 387 -0.59 -4.92 -8.98
N THR A 388 -1.62 -4.11 -9.23
CA THR A 388 -2.88 -4.66 -9.70
C THR A 388 -2.68 -5.16 -11.12
N THR A 389 -2.66 -6.48 -11.29
CA THR A 389 -2.69 -7.09 -12.61
C THR A 389 -4.12 -7.12 -13.10
N LEU A 390 -4.32 -6.81 -14.36
CA LEU A 390 -5.63 -6.78 -14.98
C LEU A 390 -6.15 -8.22 -15.17
N LEU A 391 -6.76 -8.76 -14.13
CA LEU A 391 -7.53 -10.01 -14.19
C LEU A 391 -8.94 -9.65 -14.62
N LEU A 392 -9.18 -9.69 -15.91
CA LEU A 392 -10.52 -9.42 -16.43
C LEU A 392 -11.48 -10.54 -16.04
N PRO A 393 -12.74 -10.21 -15.70
CA PRO A 393 -13.75 -11.22 -15.46
C PRO A 393 -13.87 -12.13 -16.68
N ALA A 394 -14.19 -13.41 -16.44
CA ALA A 394 -14.41 -14.36 -17.53
C ALA A 394 -15.27 -13.74 -18.63
N PRO A 395 -14.93 -13.93 -19.90
CA PRO A 395 -15.73 -13.41 -20.99
C PRO A 395 -17.19 -13.81 -20.80
N PHE A 396 -18.09 -12.89 -21.11
CA PHE A 396 -19.55 -13.07 -20.99
C PHE A 396 -19.90 -14.50 -21.37
N GLY A 397 -20.44 -15.25 -20.41
CA GLY A 397 -20.52 -16.69 -20.46
C GLY A 397 -21.16 -17.27 -21.73
N VAL A 398 -20.62 -18.36 -22.14
CA VAL A 398 -21.22 -19.26 -23.11
C VAL A 398 -22.47 -19.91 -22.52
#